data_408a0d124a3570c360cafab3ca7dac34
#
_entry.id   408a0d124a3570c360cafab3ca7dac34
#
_cell.length_a   1.000
_cell.length_b   1.000
_cell.length_c   1.000
_cell.angle_alpha   90.00
_cell.angle_beta   90.00
_cell.angle_gamma   90.00
#
_symmetry.space_group_name_H-M   'P 1'
#
loop_
_entity.id
_entity.type
_entity.pdbx_description
1 polymer ?
#
loop_
_entity_poly.entity_id
_entity_poly.type
_entity_poly.pdbx_seq_one_letter_code
_entity_poly.pdbx_strand_id
1 'polypeptide(L)'
;VSNINLDRAIIQFTSKDASKARIYYGPTTTFGGVKEINVSSLETTYSVDLTDLEDGTKYFYRVNLFDSEDEEYQGDIYSFTTLPRPRLSNVRIQQVRNSAQPSILVSWQSNTDVSSIVTYWPANESSAVRDEVNVALKSGEHEMLVRGLYADTPYQLQVKGRDKLGNEAVSDLLSFTTATDTRPPQISSLSVEGATIPPNRTAGQESTAQLVVAWNTDEPATSQVEFGEGSGTSYSQTTQLDNKLTYNHLVVISNLTPSKVYHVRAISKDKAGNESKSVDNVVITPKATDNALDLVITNLSEAFSFFGGLRQ
;
A
#
# COMPACT_ATOMS: atom_id res chain seq x y z
N VAL A 1 -28.78 16.66 -23.52
CA VAL A 1 -28.04 15.44 -23.81
C VAL A 1 -27.74 14.73 -22.48
N SER A 2 -27.87 13.42 -22.47
CA SER A 2 -27.59 12.57 -21.30
C SER A 2 -26.80 11.32 -21.70
N ASN A 3 -26.33 10.55 -20.71
CA ASN A 3 -25.59 9.29 -20.89
C ASN A 3 -24.43 9.40 -21.89
N ILE A 4 -23.68 10.51 -21.83
CA ILE A 4 -22.47 10.68 -22.64
C ILE A 4 -21.42 9.66 -22.19
N ASN A 5 -20.92 8.87 -23.15
CA ASN A 5 -19.90 7.85 -22.98
C ASN A 5 -18.75 8.07 -23.99
N LEU A 6 -17.89 7.08 -24.19
CA LEU A 6 -16.78 7.13 -25.16
C LEU A 6 -17.30 7.21 -26.60
N ASP A 7 -18.34 6.46 -26.93
CA ASP A 7 -18.82 6.19 -28.29
C ASP A 7 -20.33 6.43 -28.49
N ARG A 8 -21.00 7.00 -27.46
CA ARG A 8 -22.44 7.23 -27.51
C ARG A 8 -22.89 8.44 -26.69
N ALA A 9 -24.06 8.95 -27.03
CA ALA A 9 -24.80 9.94 -26.26
C ALA A 9 -26.31 9.82 -26.55
N ILE A 10 -27.15 10.19 -25.58
CA ILE A 10 -28.61 10.22 -25.76
C ILE A 10 -29.06 11.66 -25.93
N ILE A 11 -29.69 11.96 -27.08
CA ILE A 11 -30.37 13.23 -27.34
C ILE A 11 -31.79 13.10 -26.83
N GLN A 12 -32.21 14.03 -25.98
CA GLN A 12 -33.57 14.10 -25.46
C GLN A 12 -34.21 15.41 -25.97
N PHE A 13 -35.42 15.30 -26.49
CA PHE A 13 -36.21 16.44 -26.94
C PHE A 13 -37.71 16.17 -26.78
N THR A 14 -38.50 17.22 -26.71
CA THR A 14 -39.98 17.15 -26.71
C THR A 14 -40.50 17.59 -28.07
N SER A 15 -41.42 16.82 -28.59
CA SER A 15 -42.10 17.14 -29.87
C SER A 15 -43.61 17.22 -29.64
N LYS A 16 -44.26 18.11 -30.39
CA LYS A 16 -45.70 18.26 -30.47
C LYS A 16 -46.05 18.65 -31.89
N ASP A 17 -47.18 18.21 -32.39
CA ASP A 17 -47.73 18.53 -33.73
C ASP A 17 -46.76 18.16 -34.87
N ALA A 18 -45.92 17.12 -34.68
CA ALA A 18 -44.99 16.61 -35.68
C ALA A 18 -45.28 15.14 -35.97
N SER A 19 -44.85 14.65 -37.12
CA SER A 19 -44.95 13.25 -37.56
C SER A 19 -43.59 12.56 -37.57
N LYS A 20 -42.52 13.30 -37.73
CA LYS A 20 -41.16 12.81 -37.90
C LYS A 20 -40.14 13.80 -37.29
N ALA A 21 -39.04 13.26 -36.77
CA ALA A 21 -37.88 14.04 -36.33
C ALA A 21 -36.59 13.54 -36.97
N ARG A 22 -35.74 14.48 -37.43
CA ARG A 22 -34.37 14.19 -37.88
C ARG A 22 -33.38 14.84 -36.94
N ILE A 23 -32.48 14.03 -36.44
CA ILE A 23 -31.35 14.46 -35.60
C ILE A 23 -30.12 14.47 -36.50
N TYR A 24 -29.68 15.67 -36.88
CA TYR A 24 -28.42 15.88 -37.60
C TYR A 24 -27.31 16.03 -36.59
N TYR A 25 -26.18 15.31 -36.78
CA TYR A 25 -25.05 15.35 -35.83
C TYR A 25 -23.72 15.17 -36.57
N GLY A 26 -22.65 15.69 -35.97
CA GLY A 26 -21.29 15.55 -36.52
C GLY A 26 -20.25 16.36 -35.75
N PRO A 27 -18.97 16.21 -36.03
CA PRO A 27 -17.88 16.95 -35.39
C PRO A 27 -17.82 18.43 -35.80
N THR A 28 -18.60 18.84 -36.82
CA THR A 28 -18.72 20.22 -37.29
C THR A 28 -20.18 20.63 -37.40
N THR A 29 -20.45 21.93 -37.57
CA THR A 29 -21.81 22.47 -37.78
C THR A 29 -22.43 22.15 -39.11
N THR A 30 -21.66 21.54 -40.04
CA THR A 30 -22.18 21.00 -41.32
C THR A 30 -22.73 19.57 -41.15
N PHE A 31 -22.58 19.00 -39.92
CA PHE A 31 -22.97 17.65 -39.56
C PHE A 31 -22.29 16.59 -40.42
N GLY A 32 -22.83 15.46 -40.59
CA GLY A 32 -22.28 14.32 -41.39
C GLY A 32 -23.10 13.06 -41.15
N GLY A 33 -23.73 12.99 -39.99
CA GLY A 33 -24.68 11.95 -39.63
C GLY A 33 -26.09 12.46 -39.51
N VAL A 34 -27.06 11.58 -39.79
CA VAL A 34 -28.49 11.86 -39.59
C VAL A 34 -29.14 10.60 -39.00
N LYS A 35 -30.01 10.80 -38.03
CA LYS A 35 -30.89 9.78 -37.50
C LYS A 35 -32.34 10.25 -37.56
N GLU A 36 -33.20 9.44 -38.14
CA GLU A 36 -34.60 9.73 -38.31
C GLU A 36 -35.45 8.84 -37.39
N ILE A 37 -36.48 9.40 -36.79
CA ILE A 37 -37.47 8.68 -36.01
C ILE A 37 -38.87 9.22 -36.31
N ASN A 38 -39.87 8.34 -36.19
CA ASN A 38 -41.28 8.76 -36.19
C ASN A 38 -41.65 9.31 -34.81
N VAL A 39 -42.36 10.38 -34.77
CA VAL A 39 -42.84 11.00 -33.54
C VAL A 39 -44.39 11.11 -33.58
N SER A 40 -44.99 11.26 -32.41
CA SER A 40 -46.43 11.42 -32.26
C SER A 40 -46.81 12.91 -32.40
N SER A 41 -47.98 13.18 -32.92
CA SER A 41 -48.59 14.50 -32.94
C SER A 41 -48.94 15.02 -31.52
N LEU A 42 -48.98 14.12 -30.52
CA LEU A 42 -49.17 14.52 -29.12
C LEU A 42 -47.84 14.94 -28.53
N GLU A 43 -47.88 15.89 -27.59
CA GLU A 43 -46.68 16.34 -26.88
C GLU A 43 -46.05 15.14 -26.15
N THR A 44 -44.84 14.76 -26.55
CA THR A 44 -44.14 13.58 -26.07
C THR A 44 -42.64 13.85 -26.03
N THR A 45 -41.96 13.33 -24.97
CA THR A 45 -40.50 13.38 -24.85
C THR A 45 -39.89 12.12 -25.48
N TYR A 46 -38.93 12.34 -26.35
CA TYR A 46 -38.19 11.28 -27.06
C TYR A 46 -36.75 11.25 -26.59
N SER A 47 -36.19 10.02 -26.59
CA SER A 47 -34.77 9.75 -26.33
C SER A 47 -34.18 9.03 -27.53
N VAL A 48 -33.19 9.62 -28.17
CA VAL A 48 -32.51 9.04 -29.34
C VAL A 48 -31.07 8.77 -29.02
N ASP A 49 -30.66 7.51 -29.14
CA ASP A 49 -29.31 7.07 -28.88
C ASP A 49 -28.46 7.30 -30.12
N LEU A 50 -27.41 8.11 -30.01
CA LEU A 50 -26.35 8.27 -31.01
C LEU A 50 -25.22 7.30 -30.64
N THR A 51 -24.84 6.44 -31.55
CA THR A 51 -23.80 5.41 -31.39
C THR A 51 -22.66 5.63 -32.40
N ASP A 52 -21.58 4.88 -32.24
CA ASP A 52 -20.42 4.90 -33.14
C ASP A 52 -19.76 6.28 -33.24
N LEU A 53 -19.79 7.02 -32.11
CA LEU A 53 -19.12 8.29 -32.00
C LEU A 53 -17.63 8.08 -31.68
N GLU A 54 -16.79 9.04 -32.06
CA GLU A 54 -15.37 9.06 -31.69
C GLU A 54 -15.19 9.56 -30.25
N ASP A 55 -14.29 8.97 -29.49
CA ASP A 55 -13.97 9.33 -28.13
C ASP A 55 -13.30 10.72 -28.04
N GLY A 56 -13.55 11.45 -26.94
CA GLY A 56 -12.96 12.77 -26.69
C GLY A 56 -13.30 13.83 -27.72
N THR A 57 -14.35 13.61 -28.52
CA THR A 57 -14.70 14.44 -29.67
C THR A 57 -15.91 15.32 -29.39
N LYS A 58 -15.81 16.59 -29.77
CA LYS A 58 -16.92 17.51 -29.70
C LYS A 58 -17.85 17.30 -30.88
N TYR A 59 -19.12 17.02 -30.61
CA TYR A 59 -20.20 16.87 -31.58
C TYR A 59 -21.14 18.04 -31.48
N PHE A 60 -21.60 18.50 -32.65
CA PHE A 60 -22.74 19.43 -32.82
C PHE A 60 -23.94 18.61 -33.26
N TYR A 61 -25.12 18.99 -32.81
CA TYR A 61 -26.35 18.37 -33.25
C TYR A 61 -27.47 19.37 -33.35
N ARG A 62 -28.47 19.06 -34.17
CA ARG A 62 -29.71 19.81 -34.38
C ARG A 62 -30.84 18.82 -34.56
N VAL A 63 -31.98 19.09 -33.93
CA VAL A 63 -33.21 18.32 -34.10
C VAL A 63 -34.15 19.14 -34.97
N ASN A 64 -34.49 18.62 -36.16
CA ASN A 64 -35.50 19.20 -37.03
C ASN A 64 -36.77 18.33 -36.91
N LEU A 65 -37.91 18.99 -36.82
CA LEU A 65 -39.23 18.36 -36.78
C LEU A 65 -39.91 18.51 -38.14
N PHE A 66 -40.72 17.55 -38.52
CA PHE A 66 -41.51 17.56 -39.75
C PHE A 66 -42.97 17.29 -39.40
N ASP A 67 -43.87 18.06 -39.95
CA ASP A 67 -45.30 17.85 -39.76
C ASP A 67 -45.86 16.74 -40.70
N SER A 68 -47.15 16.58 -40.78
CA SER A 68 -47.81 15.59 -41.61
C SER A 68 -47.77 15.89 -43.12
N GLU A 69 -47.41 17.13 -43.49
CA GLU A 69 -47.24 17.58 -44.86
C GLU A 69 -45.76 17.60 -45.32
N ASP A 70 -44.86 17.09 -44.43
CA ASP A 70 -43.41 17.01 -44.61
C ASP A 70 -42.73 18.40 -44.61
N GLU A 71 -43.36 19.43 -44.00
CA GLU A 71 -42.77 20.75 -43.81
C GLU A 71 -41.76 20.71 -42.68
N GLU A 72 -40.55 21.25 -42.91
CA GLU A 72 -39.41 21.18 -41.98
C GLU A 72 -39.33 22.40 -41.05
N TYR A 73 -39.32 22.14 -39.75
CA TYR A 73 -39.09 23.12 -38.69
C TYR A 73 -37.71 22.89 -38.10
N GLN A 74 -36.77 23.80 -38.37
CA GLN A 74 -35.37 23.66 -37.91
C GLN A 74 -35.24 24.09 -36.46
N GLY A 75 -34.62 23.24 -35.66
CA GLY A 75 -34.21 23.56 -34.31
C GLY A 75 -32.86 24.28 -34.22
N ASP A 76 -32.49 24.66 -33.01
CA ASP A 76 -31.18 25.26 -32.72
C ASP A 76 -30.07 24.25 -32.78
N ILE A 77 -28.82 24.74 -32.93
CA ILE A 77 -27.61 23.92 -32.89
C ILE A 77 -27.07 23.86 -31.47
N TYR A 78 -26.93 22.67 -30.95
CA TYR A 78 -26.34 22.36 -29.65
C TYR A 78 -25.06 21.58 -29.82
N SER A 79 -24.31 21.41 -28.73
CA SER A 79 -23.11 20.58 -28.74
C SER A 79 -22.94 19.78 -27.44
N PHE A 80 -22.23 18.66 -27.55
CA PHE A 80 -21.72 17.88 -26.44
C PHE A 80 -20.33 17.35 -26.78
N THR A 81 -19.62 16.82 -25.81
CA THR A 81 -18.31 16.19 -26.04
C THR A 81 -18.36 14.78 -25.45
N THR A 82 -17.97 13.76 -26.24
CA THR A 82 -17.82 12.39 -25.78
C THR A 82 -16.69 12.31 -24.76
N LEU A 83 -16.75 11.31 -23.88
CA LEU A 83 -15.66 11.11 -22.91
C LEU A 83 -14.40 10.65 -23.63
N PRO A 84 -13.22 11.13 -23.23
CA PRO A 84 -11.97 10.64 -23.78
C PRO A 84 -11.68 9.23 -23.26
N ARG A 85 -11.21 8.34 -24.14
CA ARG A 85 -10.70 7.03 -23.71
C ARG A 85 -9.50 7.22 -22.80
N PRO A 86 -9.47 6.55 -21.64
CA PRO A 86 -8.30 6.62 -20.76
C PRO A 86 -7.03 6.18 -21.48
N ARG A 87 -5.95 6.94 -21.31
CA ARG A 87 -4.61 6.65 -21.81
C ARG A 87 -3.58 7.02 -20.75
N LEU A 88 -2.57 6.16 -20.61
CA LEU A 88 -1.45 6.37 -19.71
C LEU A 88 -0.18 6.63 -20.52
N SER A 89 0.67 7.52 -20.00
CA SER A 89 1.92 7.90 -20.65
C SER A 89 3.00 8.25 -19.64
N ASN A 90 4.24 8.39 -20.12
CA ASN A 90 5.37 8.86 -19.31
C ASN A 90 5.61 8.06 -18.03
N VAL A 91 5.45 6.73 -18.08
CA VAL A 91 5.70 5.88 -16.92
C VAL A 91 7.18 5.91 -16.57
N ARG A 92 7.49 6.22 -15.32
CA ARG A 92 8.86 6.28 -14.78
C ARG A 92 8.94 5.48 -13.51
N ILE A 93 10.05 4.79 -13.32
CA ILE A 93 10.37 4.02 -12.12
C ILE A 93 11.63 4.61 -11.51
N GLN A 94 11.56 5.02 -10.26
CA GLN A 94 12.69 5.56 -9.50
C GLN A 94 12.90 4.74 -8.24
N GLN A 95 14.11 4.27 -8.00
CA GLN A 95 14.45 3.58 -6.76
C GLN A 95 14.52 4.55 -5.58
N VAL A 96 13.90 4.19 -4.46
CA VAL A 96 13.94 4.97 -3.22
C VAL A 96 15.21 4.58 -2.46
N ARG A 97 16.05 5.58 -2.18
CA ARG A 97 17.31 5.38 -1.42
C ARG A 97 17.03 5.35 0.09
N ASN A 98 17.85 4.61 0.82
CA ASN A 98 17.80 4.52 2.29
C ASN A 98 16.45 4.03 2.86
N SER A 99 15.68 3.26 2.11
CA SER A 99 14.51 2.58 2.63
C SER A 99 14.93 1.31 3.39
N ALA A 100 14.17 0.93 4.42
CA ALA A 100 14.40 -0.30 5.21
C ALA A 100 14.35 -1.57 4.34
N GLN A 101 13.58 -1.53 3.27
CA GLN A 101 13.53 -2.56 2.23
C GLN A 101 13.54 -1.88 0.87
N PRO A 102 14.05 -2.54 -0.19
CA PRO A 102 14.01 -1.98 -1.53
C PRO A 102 12.61 -1.53 -1.90
N SER A 103 12.51 -0.29 -2.34
CA SER A 103 11.26 0.37 -2.67
C SER A 103 11.42 1.20 -3.93
N ILE A 104 10.35 1.36 -4.68
CA ILE A 104 10.34 2.19 -5.88
C ILE A 104 9.20 3.19 -5.83
N LEU A 105 9.43 4.34 -6.40
CA LEU A 105 8.43 5.33 -6.72
C LEU A 105 8.08 5.20 -8.20
N VAL A 106 6.82 4.95 -8.50
CA VAL A 106 6.31 4.85 -9.86
C VAL A 106 5.48 6.08 -10.15
N SER A 107 5.80 6.81 -11.22
CA SER A 107 5.04 7.98 -11.66
C SER A 107 4.64 7.84 -13.12
N TRP A 108 3.48 8.39 -13.48
CA TRP A 108 2.95 8.41 -14.85
C TRP A 108 1.93 9.52 -15.03
N GLN A 109 1.44 9.69 -16.24
CA GLN A 109 0.40 10.66 -16.56
C GLN A 109 -0.82 9.99 -17.19
N SER A 110 -2.01 10.51 -16.90
CA SER A 110 -3.26 10.16 -17.56
C SER A 110 -3.89 11.38 -18.23
N ASN A 111 -4.60 11.13 -19.33
CA ASN A 111 -5.34 12.18 -20.08
C ASN A 111 -6.72 12.50 -19.50
N THR A 112 -7.24 11.66 -18.62
CA THR A 112 -8.56 11.79 -17.98
C THR A 112 -8.54 11.20 -16.57
N ASP A 113 -9.61 11.43 -15.82
CA ASP A 113 -9.76 10.94 -14.44
C ASP A 113 -9.80 9.42 -14.38
N VAL A 114 -8.77 8.82 -13.80
CA VAL A 114 -8.66 7.39 -13.58
C VAL A 114 -8.13 7.08 -12.18
N SER A 115 -8.38 5.87 -11.70
CA SER A 115 -7.71 5.30 -10.52
C SER A 115 -6.22 5.05 -10.79
N SER A 116 -5.44 4.88 -9.73
CA SER A 116 -4.02 4.55 -9.82
C SER A 116 -3.79 3.12 -9.38
N ILE A 117 -3.26 2.28 -10.27
CA ILE A 117 -2.95 0.87 -9.97
C ILE A 117 -1.57 0.57 -10.50
N VAL A 118 -0.72 -0.01 -9.64
CA VAL A 118 0.58 -0.55 -10.03
C VAL A 118 0.55 -2.05 -9.81
N THR A 119 0.61 -2.82 -10.89
CA THR A 119 0.70 -4.28 -10.87
C THR A 119 2.15 -4.69 -11.09
N TYR A 120 2.72 -5.52 -10.23
CA TYR A 120 4.13 -5.92 -10.30
C TYR A 120 4.35 -7.34 -9.78
N TRP A 121 5.42 -7.99 -10.25
CA TRP A 121 5.82 -9.34 -9.83
C TRP A 121 7.32 -9.57 -10.10
N PRO A 122 8.00 -10.48 -9.34
CA PRO A 122 9.34 -10.91 -9.68
C PRO A 122 9.37 -11.59 -11.03
N ALA A 123 10.32 -11.26 -11.89
CA ALA A 123 10.37 -11.75 -13.28
C ALA A 123 10.49 -13.28 -13.39
N ASN A 124 11.05 -13.94 -12.36
CA ASN A 124 11.19 -15.39 -12.25
C ASN A 124 10.00 -16.09 -11.58
N GLU A 125 9.00 -15.34 -11.09
CA GLU A 125 7.84 -15.87 -10.38
C GLU A 125 6.55 -15.13 -10.81
N SER A 126 6.11 -15.39 -12.03
CA SER A 126 4.94 -14.71 -12.62
C SER A 126 3.60 -14.97 -11.90
N SER A 127 3.55 -15.95 -10.99
CA SER A 127 2.38 -16.22 -10.14
C SER A 127 2.29 -15.30 -8.91
N ALA A 128 3.39 -14.65 -8.51
CA ALA A 128 3.46 -13.76 -7.35
C ALA A 128 3.05 -12.32 -7.69
N VAL A 129 1.98 -12.16 -8.45
CA VAL A 129 1.45 -10.84 -8.83
C VAL A 129 0.91 -10.11 -7.62
N ARG A 130 1.25 -8.82 -7.50
CA ARG A 130 0.78 -7.91 -6.46
C ARG A 130 0.29 -6.61 -7.08
N ASP A 131 -0.69 -6.00 -6.43
CA ASP A 131 -1.26 -4.71 -6.83
C ASP A 131 -1.14 -3.71 -5.69
N GLU A 132 -0.63 -2.53 -5.99
CA GLU A 132 -0.84 -1.33 -5.18
C GLU A 132 -1.98 -0.53 -5.81
N VAL A 133 -2.98 -0.15 -5.02
CA VAL A 133 -4.23 0.43 -5.54
C VAL A 133 -4.59 1.71 -4.80
N ASN A 134 -4.83 2.78 -5.55
CA ASN A 134 -5.51 3.98 -5.08
C ASN A 134 -6.75 4.21 -5.95
N VAL A 135 -7.92 4.07 -5.36
CA VAL A 135 -9.22 4.18 -6.05
C VAL A 135 -9.65 5.61 -6.35
N ALA A 136 -8.98 6.61 -5.78
CA ALA A 136 -9.29 8.02 -6.05
C ALA A 136 -9.04 8.35 -7.52
N LEU A 137 -10.06 8.92 -8.17
CA LEU A 137 -9.98 9.32 -9.56
C LEU A 137 -9.28 10.67 -9.67
N LYS A 138 -8.28 10.74 -10.53
CA LYS A 138 -7.61 11.99 -10.91
C LYS A 138 -7.06 11.91 -12.33
N SER A 139 -6.86 13.06 -12.94
CA SER A 139 -6.15 13.23 -14.22
C SER A 139 -4.78 13.86 -14.00
N GLY A 140 -3.95 13.80 -15.02
CA GLY A 140 -2.59 14.34 -14.99
C GLY A 140 -1.61 13.41 -14.30
N GLU A 141 -0.82 13.91 -13.38
CA GLU A 141 0.27 13.18 -12.75
C GLU A 141 -0.22 12.22 -11.66
N HIS A 142 0.23 10.96 -11.76
CA HIS A 142 0.03 9.90 -10.78
C HIS A 142 1.35 9.50 -10.18
N GLU A 143 1.34 9.14 -8.90
CA GLU A 143 2.52 8.70 -8.18
C GLU A 143 2.11 7.63 -7.16
N MET A 144 2.87 6.52 -7.12
CA MET A 144 2.67 5.43 -6.17
C MET A 144 4.00 4.89 -5.67
N LEU A 145 4.07 4.68 -4.36
CA LEU A 145 5.21 4.08 -3.69
C LEU A 145 4.97 2.59 -3.49
N VAL A 146 5.79 1.76 -4.13
CA VAL A 146 5.80 0.30 -3.96
C VAL A 146 6.91 -0.07 -2.99
N ARG A 147 6.56 -0.78 -1.91
CA ARG A 147 7.46 -1.12 -0.80
C ARG A 147 7.64 -2.63 -0.66
N GLY A 148 8.65 -3.03 0.10
CA GLY A 148 8.85 -4.44 0.48
C GLY A 148 9.25 -5.34 -0.68
N LEU A 149 9.97 -4.80 -1.63
CA LEU A 149 10.55 -5.58 -2.73
C LEU A 149 11.76 -6.38 -2.23
N TYR A 150 12.08 -7.46 -2.91
CA TYR A 150 13.32 -8.20 -2.67
C TYR A 150 14.49 -7.45 -3.28
N ALA A 151 15.62 -7.42 -2.58
CA ALA A 151 16.86 -6.83 -3.08
C ALA A 151 17.43 -7.64 -4.25
N ASP A 152 18.19 -6.97 -5.12
CA ASP A 152 18.90 -7.57 -6.27
C ASP A 152 18.02 -8.50 -7.13
N THR A 153 16.75 -8.12 -7.28
CA THR A 153 15.73 -8.95 -7.92
C THR A 153 15.14 -8.25 -9.14
N PRO A 154 15.12 -8.92 -10.31
CA PRO A 154 14.43 -8.41 -11.48
C PRO A 154 12.91 -8.50 -11.31
N TYR A 155 12.20 -7.40 -11.60
CA TYR A 155 10.76 -7.28 -11.56
C TYR A 155 10.18 -6.87 -12.91
N GLN A 156 8.94 -7.25 -13.12
CA GLN A 156 8.08 -6.72 -14.17
C GLN A 156 6.96 -5.88 -13.53
N LEU A 157 6.53 -4.84 -14.23
CA LEU A 157 5.56 -3.88 -13.75
C LEU A 157 4.71 -3.34 -14.90
N GLN A 158 3.43 -3.14 -14.62
CA GLN A 158 2.49 -2.36 -15.44
C GLN A 158 1.74 -1.37 -14.56
N VAL A 159 1.47 -0.18 -15.07
CA VAL A 159 0.51 0.73 -14.47
C VAL A 159 -0.83 0.62 -15.17
N LYS A 160 -1.92 0.74 -14.40
CA LYS A 160 -3.29 0.67 -14.88
C LYS A 160 -4.10 1.81 -14.28
N GLY A 161 -5.14 2.20 -14.99
CA GLY A 161 -6.10 3.18 -14.51
C GLY A 161 -7.49 2.85 -15.03
N ARG A 162 -8.51 3.01 -14.17
CA ARG A 162 -9.92 2.85 -14.54
C ARG A 162 -10.67 4.14 -14.29
N ASP A 163 -11.46 4.57 -15.27
CA ASP A 163 -12.36 5.70 -15.12
C ASP A 163 -13.63 5.32 -14.33
N LYS A 164 -14.52 6.30 -14.11
CA LYS A 164 -15.79 6.10 -13.40
C LYS A 164 -16.78 5.17 -14.11
N LEU A 165 -16.58 4.89 -15.39
CA LEU A 165 -17.41 3.99 -16.20
C LEU A 165 -16.82 2.58 -16.28
N GLY A 166 -15.62 2.36 -15.72
CA GLY A 166 -14.91 1.09 -15.75
C GLY A 166 -14.03 0.90 -16.98
N ASN A 167 -13.87 1.91 -17.85
CA ASN A 167 -12.92 1.82 -18.96
C ASN A 167 -11.51 1.82 -18.41
N GLU A 168 -10.71 0.86 -18.87
CA GLU A 168 -9.34 0.64 -18.38
C GLU A 168 -8.29 1.09 -19.41
N ALA A 169 -7.25 1.72 -18.90
CA ALA A 169 -6.00 1.92 -19.61
C ALA A 169 -4.87 1.13 -18.90
N VAL A 170 -3.99 0.53 -19.70
CA VAL A 170 -2.84 -0.27 -19.25
C VAL A 170 -1.61 0.22 -19.98
N SER A 171 -0.50 0.39 -19.27
CA SER A 171 0.79 0.73 -19.88
C SER A 171 1.43 -0.49 -20.56
N ASP A 172 2.49 -0.24 -21.33
CA ASP A 172 3.41 -1.29 -21.73
C ASP A 172 4.02 -1.96 -20.49
N LEU A 173 4.50 -3.20 -20.68
CA LEU A 173 5.21 -3.94 -19.66
C LEU A 173 6.60 -3.36 -19.48
N LEU A 174 6.93 -2.97 -18.25
CA LEU A 174 8.23 -2.43 -17.89
C LEU A 174 9.01 -3.44 -17.06
N SER A 175 10.33 -3.44 -17.20
CA SER A 175 11.25 -4.27 -16.41
C SER A 175 12.22 -3.37 -15.66
N PHE A 176 12.52 -3.74 -14.42
CA PHE A 176 13.54 -3.07 -13.60
C PHE A 176 14.18 -4.10 -12.66
N THR A 177 15.37 -3.78 -12.15
CA THR A 177 16.03 -4.59 -11.11
C THR A 177 16.16 -3.71 -9.87
N THR A 178 15.76 -4.24 -8.71
CA THR A 178 15.94 -3.55 -7.44
C THR A 178 17.42 -3.45 -7.07
N ALA A 179 17.79 -2.39 -6.35
CA ALA A 179 19.15 -2.24 -5.86
C ALA A 179 19.48 -3.32 -4.82
N THR A 180 20.78 -3.61 -4.69
CA THR A 180 21.31 -4.40 -3.58
C THR A 180 21.00 -3.68 -2.27
N ASP A 181 20.55 -4.43 -1.26
CA ASP A 181 20.36 -3.89 0.07
C ASP A 181 21.71 -3.81 0.79
N THR A 182 22.08 -2.60 1.19
CA THR A 182 23.33 -2.34 1.94
C THR A 182 23.05 -1.64 3.27
N ARG A 183 21.78 -1.48 3.64
CA ARG A 183 21.38 -0.77 4.84
C ARG A 183 21.11 -1.76 5.96
N PRO A 184 21.84 -1.70 7.10
CA PRO A 184 21.54 -2.53 8.25
C PRO A 184 20.19 -2.19 8.89
N PRO A 185 19.50 -3.16 9.50
CA PRO A 185 18.27 -2.93 10.24
C PRO A 185 18.51 -1.94 11.40
N GLN A 186 17.56 -1.03 11.63
CA GLN A 186 17.63 -0.09 12.77
C GLN A 186 17.00 -0.71 14.00
N ILE A 187 17.81 -0.92 15.04
CA ILE A 187 17.36 -1.41 16.33
C ILE A 187 16.76 -0.25 17.15
N SER A 188 15.60 -0.49 17.72
CA SER A 188 14.85 0.46 18.56
C SER A 188 14.18 -0.24 19.75
N SER A 189 13.74 0.56 20.74
CA SER A 189 12.97 0.06 21.89
C SER A 189 13.62 -1.11 22.65
N LEU A 190 14.96 -1.09 22.78
CA LEU A 190 15.65 -2.10 23.56
C LEU A 190 15.22 -2.04 25.01
N SER A 191 14.72 -3.16 25.56
CA SER A 191 14.45 -3.37 26.98
C SER A 191 15.16 -4.62 27.48
N VAL A 192 15.63 -4.54 28.73
CA VAL A 192 16.30 -5.66 29.40
C VAL A 192 15.70 -5.79 30.79
N GLU A 193 15.07 -6.92 31.04
CA GLU A 193 14.41 -7.22 32.32
C GLU A 193 15.05 -8.44 32.96
N GLY A 194 15.34 -8.33 34.27
CA GLY A 194 15.90 -9.43 35.03
C GLY A 194 14.83 -10.19 35.83
N ALA A 195 14.92 -11.50 35.82
CA ALA A 195 14.09 -12.36 36.64
C ALA A 195 14.93 -13.40 37.41
N THR A 196 14.47 -13.80 38.59
CA THR A 196 15.09 -14.85 39.38
C THR A 196 14.46 -16.21 39.10
N ILE A 197 15.26 -17.23 38.92
CA ILE A 197 14.82 -18.64 38.86
C ILE A 197 15.07 -19.23 40.23
N PRO A 198 14.02 -19.70 40.96
CA PRO A 198 14.16 -20.26 42.29
C PRO A 198 14.97 -21.57 42.25
N PRO A 199 15.62 -21.94 43.36
CA PRO A 199 16.42 -23.15 43.42
C PRO A 199 15.58 -24.42 43.27
N ASN A 200 16.05 -25.38 42.50
CA ASN A 200 15.47 -26.71 42.50
C ASN A 200 16.24 -27.61 43.49
N ARG A 201 15.82 -27.61 44.76
CA ARG A 201 16.48 -28.36 45.86
C ARG A 201 16.47 -29.88 45.62
N THR A 202 15.46 -30.41 44.92
CA THR A 202 15.37 -31.84 44.60
C THR A 202 16.44 -32.26 43.59
N ALA A 203 16.84 -31.34 42.72
CA ALA A 203 17.90 -31.53 41.72
C ALA A 203 19.26 -31.00 42.18
N GLY A 204 19.37 -30.45 43.42
CA GLY A 204 20.61 -29.86 43.91
C GLY A 204 21.03 -28.56 43.18
N GLN A 205 20.09 -27.90 42.56
CA GLN A 205 20.36 -26.65 41.82
C GLN A 205 20.15 -25.43 42.71
N GLU A 206 21.08 -24.50 42.68
CA GLU A 206 20.97 -23.21 43.36
C GLU A 206 20.09 -22.24 42.55
N SER A 207 19.69 -21.13 43.20
CA SER A 207 18.98 -20.04 42.52
C SER A 207 19.85 -19.43 41.43
N THR A 208 19.27 -19.21 40.24
CA THR A 208 19.93 -18.54 39.13
C THR A 208 19.13 -17.31 38.72
N ALA A 209 19.73 -16.46 37.93
CA ALA A 209 19.05 -15.32 37.30
C ALA A 209 18.91 -15.54 35.78
N GLN A 210 17.96 -14.85 35.19
CA GLN A 210 17.81 -14.75 33.75
C GLN A 210 17.57 -13.31 33.36
N LEU A 211 17.91 -12.97 32.12
CA LEU A 211 17.58 -11.69 31.49
C LEU A 211 16.70 -11.96 30.27
N VAL A 212 15.61 -11.20 30.18
CA VAL A 212 14.76 -11.14 29.00
C VAL A 212 15.11 -9.87 28.26
N VAL A 213 15.59 -10.03 27.03
CA VAL A 213 16.02 -8.93 26.15
C VAL A 213 15.04 -8.83 25.03
N ALA A 214 14.37 -7.69 24.88
CA ALA A 214 13.42 -7.42 23.80
C ALA A 214 13.79 -6.16 23.04
N TRP A 215 13.57 -6.14 21.73
CA TRP A 215 13.78 -4.98 20.87
C TRP A 215 12.97 -5.07 19.59
N ASN A 216 12.92 -3.98 18.84
CA ASN A 216 12.30 -3.91 17.53
C ASN A 216 13.32 -3.55 16.46
N THR A 217 13.07 -3.99 15.22
CA THR A 217 13.77 -3.53 14.02
C THR A 217 12.78 -2.92 13.02
N ASP A 218 13.25 -2.00 12.18
CA ASP A 218 12.44 -1.36 11.15
C ASP A 218 12.27 -2.21 9.88
N GLU A 219 12.95 -3.38 9.84
CA GLU A 219 12.84 -4.39 8.80
C GLU A 219 13.00 -5.81 9.39
N PRO A 220 12.57 -6.86 8.68
CA PRO A 220 12.72 -8.23 9.15
C PRO A 220 14.19 -8.62 9.33
N ALA A 221 14.56 -8.99 10.55
CA ALA A 221 15.94 -9.34 10.92
C ALA A 221 16.02 -10.53 11.87
N THR A 222 17.21 -11.08 12.03
CA THR A 222 17.53 -12.17 12.97
C THR A 222 17.61 -11.65 14.40
N SER A 223 17.59 -12.58 15.38
CA SER A 223 17.68 -12.24 16.80
C SER A 223 18.91 -12.92 17.44
N GLN A 224 19.79 -12.11 18.03
CA GLN A 224 20.94 -12.58 18.81
C GLN A 224 21.30 -11.53 19.86
N VAL A 225 21.89 -11.95 20.97
CA VAL A 225 22.40 -11.07 22.03
C VAL A 225 23.82 -11.46 22.39
N GLU A 226 24.70 -10.49 22.49
CA GLU A 226 26.00 -10.64 23.11
C GLU A 226 25.99 -10.00 24.50
N PHE A 227 26.64 -10.63 25.46
CA PHE A 227 26.61 -10.21 26.87
C PHE A 227 27.90 -10.57 27.61
N GLY A 228 28.12 -9.92 28.76
CA GLY A 228 29.26 -10.19 29.61
C GLY A 228 29.01 -9.76 31.07
N GLU A 229 29.63 -10.39 32.03
CA GLU A 229 29.61 -9.98 33.45
C GLU A 229 30.58 -8.81 33.67
N GLY A 230 30.14 -7.82 34.44
CA GLY A 230 30.91 -6.64 34.78
C GLY A 230 30.41 -5.36 34.06
N SER A 231 31.16 -4.27 34.16
CA SER A 231 30.84 -2.97 33.58
C SER A 231 31.72 -2.61 32.38
N GLY A 232 32.42 -3.59 31.81
CA GLY A 232 33.27 -3.39 30.64
C GLY A 232 32.50 -3.45 29.32
N THR A 233 33.17 -3.16 28.20
CA THR A 233 32.62 -3.31 26.85
C THR A 233 33.03 -4.62 26.17
N SER A 234 33.52 -5.58 26.93
CA SER A 234 33.96 -6.89 26.45
C SER A 234 32.85 -7.92 26.60
N TYR A 235 32.19 -8.27 25.52
CA TYR A 235 31.12 -9.28 25.48
C TYR A 235 31.77 -10.65 25.32
N SER A 236 31.84 -11.41 26.44
CA SER A 236 32.49 -12.72 26.49
C SER A 236 31.60 -13.85 26.00
N GLN A 237 30.31 -13.64 25.88
CA GLN A 237 29.32 -14.64 25.53
C GLN A 237 28.31 -14.10 24.51
N THR A 238 27.77 -15.04 23.72
CA THR A 238 26.74 -14.74 22.70
C THR A 238 25.66 -15.83 22.76
N THR A 239 24.42 -15.45 22.65
CA THR A 239 23.29 -16.39 22.59
C THR A 239 23.27 -17.14 21.26
N GLN A 240 22.51 -18.22 21.19
CA GLN A 240 22.24 -18.89 19.93
C GLN A 240 21.56 -17.93 18.98
N LEU A 241 21.96 -17.93 17.70
CA LEU A 241 21.34 -17.16 16.65
C LEU A 241 19.97 -17.74 16.29
N ASP A 242 18.92 -16.93 16.39
CA ASP A 242 17.63 -17.23 15.77
C ASP A 242 17.58 -16.61 14.37
N ASN A 243 17.58 -17.49 13.36
CA ASN A 243 17.55 -17.09 11.94
C ASN A 243 16.17 -16.69 11.44
N LYS A 244 15.12 -16.76 12.25
CA LYS A 244 13.80 -16.32 11.88
C LYS A 244 13.78 -14.81 11.72
N LEU A 245 13.47 -14.33 10.51
CA LEU A 245 13.35 -12.91 10.25
C LEU A 245 12.04 -12.37 10.83
N THR A 246 12.14 -11.40 11.74
CA THR A 246 11.00 -10.76 12.41
C THR A 246 11.28 -9.28 12.68
N TYR A 247 10.23 -8.51 12.96
CA TYR A 247 10.32 -7.11 13.39
C TYR A 247 10.43 -6.96 14.90
N ASN A 248 9.91 -7.96 15.66
CA ASN A 248 9.87 -7.95 17.12
C ASN A 248 10.74 -9.10 17.61
N HIS A 249 11.70 -8.80 18.43
CA HIS A 249 12.71 -9.73 18.91
C HIS A 249 12.58 -9.94 20.41
N LEU A 250 12.77 -11.19 20.84
CA LEU A 250 12.82 -11.56 22.25
C LEU A 250 13.83 -12.70 22.41
N VAL A 251 14.83 -12.47 23.28
CA VAL A 251 15.86 -13.45 23.62
C VAL A 251 15.95 -13.59 25.12
N VAL A 252 16.01 -14.81 25.63
CA VAL A 252 16.18 -15.09 27.05
C VAL A 252 17.60 -15.61 27.29
N ILE A 253 18.33 -14.98 28.20
CA ILE A 253 19.64 -15.39 28.68
C ILE A 253 19.43 -16.02 30.04
N SER A 254 19.68 -17.33 30.16
CA SER A 254 19.46 -18.12 31.38
C SER A 254 20.77 -18.49 32.09
N ASN A 255 20.67 -19.01 33.32
CA ASN A 255 21.79 -19.47 34.14
C ASN A 255 22.82 -18.40 34.49
N LEU A 256 22.35 -17.16 34.65
CA LEU A 256 23.19 -16.07 35.12
C LEU A 256 23.34 -16.08 36.62
N THR A 257 24.43 -15.47 37.10
CA THR A 257 24.69 -15.32 38.53
C THR A 257 23.80 -14.23 39.09
N PRO A 258 23.06 -14.48 40.18
CA PRO A 258 22.26 -13.43 40.85
C PRO A 258 23.11 -12.30 41.43
N SER A 259 22.55 -11.11 41.60
CA SER A 259 23.19 -9.91 42.16
C SER A 259 24.50 -9.51 41.48
N LYS A 260 24.60 -9.75 40.19
CA LYS A 260 25.75 -9.34 39.37
C LYS A 260 25.37 -8.33 38.34
N VAL A 261 26.32 -7.50 37.94
CA VAL A 261 26.20 -6.57 36.84
C VAL A 261 26.48 -7.33 35.55
N TYR A 262 25.59 -7.20 34.60
CA TYR A 262 25.78 -7.64 33.20
C TYR A 262 25.60 -6.49 32.25
N HIS A 263 26.34 -6.53 31.17
CA HIS A 263 26.10 -5.65 30.04
C HIS A 263 25.69 -6.50 28.83
N VAL A 264 24.75 -5.99 28.08
CA VAL A 264 24.10 -6.71 26.99
C VAL A 264 23.93 -5.80 25.79
N ARG A 265 24.00 -6.40 24.61
CA ARG A 265 23.80 -5.73 23.35
C ARG A 265 23.04 -6.64 22.38
N ALA A 266 21.96 -6.13 21.79
CA ALA A 266 21.24 -6.84 20.75
C ALA A 266 21.99 -6.80 19.42
N ILE A 267 21.91 -7.88 18.66
CA ILE A 267 22.45 -8.01 17.30
C ILE A 267 21.32 -8.45 16.39
N SER A 268 21.18 -7.78 15.26
CA SER A 268 20.22 -8.14 14.21
C SER A 268 20.88 -8.09 12.84
N LYS A 269 20.59 -9.10 11.99
CA LYS A 269 20.99 -9.15 10.58
C LYS A 269 19.75 -9.27 9.72
N ASP A 270 19.70 -8.46 8.65
CA ASP A 270 18.67 -8.57 7.63
C ASP A 270 18.88 -9.80 6.70
N LYS A 271 18.01 -9.94 5.72
CA LYS A 271 18.10 -10.99 4.70
C LYS A 271 19.33 -10.84 3.79
N ALA A 272 19.83 -9.63 3.59
CA ALA A 272 21.02 -9.35 2.77
C ALA A 272 22.32 -9.59 3.53
N GLY A 273 22.27 -9.79 4.86
CA GLY A 273 23.42 -10.02 5.72
C GLY A 273 23.99 -8.76 6.36
N ASN A 274 23.35 -7.58 6.18
CA ASN A 274 23.77 -6.34 6.85
C ASN A 274 23.46 -6.45 8.35
N GLU A 275 24.47 -6.19 9.18
CA GLU A 275 24.40 -6.35 10.64
C GLU A 275 24.27 -5.00 11.34
N SER A 276 23.40 -4.92 12.32
CA SER A 276 23.36 -3.84 13.30
C SER A 276 23.50 -4.35 14.73
N LYS A 277 24.01 -3.51 15.59
CA LYS A 277 24.15 -3.73 17.03
C LYS A 277 23.54 -2.56 17.78
N SER A 278 22.81 -2.86 18.87
CA SER A 278 22.30 -1.83 19.76
C SER A 278 23.42 -1.12 20.52
N VAL A 279 23.07 -0.03 21.18
CA VAL A 279 23.88 0.52 22.26
C VAL A 279 24.00 -0.50 23.39
N ASP A 280 25.07 -0.42 24.18
CA ASP A 280 25.25 -1.23 25.37
C ASP A 280 24.17 -0.91 26.41
N ASN A 281 23.64 -1.93 27.07
CA ASN A 281 22.70 -1.79 28.18
C ASN A 281 23.24 -2.52 29.40
N VAL A 282 23.37 -1.81 30.53
CA VAL A 282 23.87 -2.34 31.78
C VAL A 282 22.71 -2.66 32.71
N VAL A 283 22.66 -3.89 33.19
CA VAL A 283 21.61 -4.38 34.06
C VAL A 283 22.19 -5.15 35.24
N ILE A 284 21.53 -5.06 36.39
CA ILE A 284 21.88 -5.86 37.57
C ILE A 284 20.87 -7.01 37.67
N THR A 285 21.36 -8.24 37.68
CA THR A 285 20.50 -9.41 37.90
C THR A 285 19.90 -9.38 39.31
N PRO A 286 18.64 -9.80 39.45
CA PRO A 286 17.96 -9.82 40.74
C PRO A 286 18.70 -10.68 41.78
N LYS A 287 18.39 -10.45 43.04
CA LYS A 287 18.96 -11.25 44.15
C LYS A 287 18.52 -12.72 44.06
N ALA A 288 19.37 -13.63 44.54
CA ALA A 288 18.97 -14.99 44.76
C ALA A 288 17.75 -15.06 45.71
N THR A 289 16.85 -15.98 45.42
CA THR A 289 15.73 -16.28 46.31
C THR A 289 15.83 -17.73 46.79
N ASP A 290 15.61 -17.92 48.08
CA ASP A 290 15.65 -19.24 48.70
C ASP A 290 14.31 -19.98 48.64
N ASN A 291 13.25 -19.28 48.28
CA ASN A 291 11.89 -19.78 48.32
C ASN A 291 11.03 -19.27 47.15
N ALA A 292 10.33 -20.19 46.47
CA ALA A 292 9.40 -19.84 45.37
C ALA A 292 8.23 -18.92 45.85
N LEU A 293 7.87 -18.97 47.12
CA LEU A 293 6.82 -18.12 47.70
C LEU A 293 7.25 -16.64 47.76
N ASP A 294 8.51 -16.39 48.13
CA ASP A 294 9.06 -15.02 48.15
C ASP A 294 9.05 -14.37 46.76
N LEU A 295 9.30 -15.18 45.72
CA LEU A 295 9.23 -14.74 44.30
C LEU A 295 7.79 -14.31 43.94
N VAL A 296 6.79 -15.11 44.33
CA VAL A 296 5.38 -14.79 44.09
C VAL A 296 4.96 -13.50 44.80
N ILE A 297 5.39 -13.34 46.05
CA ILE A 297 5.09 -12.13 46.85
C ILE A 297 5.76 -10.91 46.24
N THR A 298 7.02 -11.02 45.78
CA THR A 298 7.75 -9.91 45.13
C THR A 298 7.07 -9.50 43.84
N ASN A 299 6.78 -10.46 42.96
CA ASN A 299 6.10 -10.18 41.71
C ASN A 299 4.69 -9.60 41.89
N LEU A 300 3.93 -10.06 42.88
CA LEU A 300 2.64 -9.50 43.22
C LEU A 300 2.79 -8.05 43.77
N SER A 301 3.77 -7.80 44.61
CA SER A 301 4.04 -6.46 45.17
C SER A 301 4.42 -5.47 44.06
N GLU A 302 5.24 -5.88 43.08
CA GLU A 302 5.58 -5.05 41.93
C GLU A 302 4.36 -4.79 41.03
N ALA A 303 3.54 -5.81 40.76
CA ALA A 303 2.30 -5.64 40.00
C ALA A 303 1.30 -4.69 40.72
N PHE A 304 1.17 -4.82 42.04
CA PHE A 304 0.30 -3.93 42.82
C PHE A 304 0.85 -2.50 42.96
N SER A 305 2.18 -2.33 42.99
CA SER A 305 2.79 -0.98 42.99
C SER A 305 2.54 -0.24 41.67
N PHE A 306 2.54 -0.98 40.54
CA PHE A 306 2.16 -0.43 39.24
C PHE A 306 0.70 0.08 39.23
N PHE A 307 -0.24 -0.69 39.83
CA PHE A 307 -1.65 -0.26 39.92
C PHE A 307 -1.88 0.85 40.95
N GLY A 308 -1.03 0.96 41.98
CA GLY A 308 -1.10 2.03 43.01
C GLY A 308 -0.66 3.39 42.49
N GLY A 309 0.22 3.46 41.48
CA GLY A 309 0.67 4.69 40.85
C GLY A 309 -0.32 5.33 39.87
N LEU A 310 -1.45 4.65 39.57
CA LEU A 310 -2.51 5.18 38.72
C LEU A 310 -3.61 5.96 39.44
N ARG A 311 -3.42 6.24 40.76
CA ARG A 311 -4.31 7.07 41.55
C ARG A 311 -3.57 8.29 42.14
N GLN A 312 -3.15 9.20 41.27
CA GLN A 312 -2.96 10.61 41.61
C GLN A 312 -3.32 11.46 40.40
#